data_c48f48ee0a9f1572e99e6c24f8f86e20
#
_entry.id   c48f48ee0a9f1572e99e6c24f8f86e20
#
_cell.length_a   1.000
_cell.length_b   1.000
_cell.length_c   1.000
_cell.angle_alpha   90.00
_cell.angle_beta   90.00
_cell.angle_gamma   90.00
#
_symmetry.space_group_name_H-M   'P 1'
#
loop_
_entity.id
_entity.type
_entity.pdbx_description
1 polymer ?
#
loop_
_entity_poly.entity_id
_entity_poly.type
_entity_poly.pdbx_seq_one_letter_code
_entity_poly.pdbx_strand_id
1 'polypeptide(L)'
;MVGATHIKQGRNSCKSSFLIVDAQSVKNTDSAQGKGYNAGKKISGIKRHLAVDTQGLPHAFAITAINITDRQGALLAFEQNKEELEEVKGILCDGGYSGKPFADGVKALLGEHADVIAVKRNEMHTFKVIPKRWVVERSFAWIEKQRRL
;
A
#
# COMPACT_ATOMS: atom_id res chain seq x y z
N MET A 1 11.19 -20.03 2.18
CA MET A 1 9.88 -20.34 2.78
C MET A 1 9.70 -19.40 3.97
N VAL A 2 8.96 -18.33 3.80
CA VAL A 2 8.69 -17.39 4.88
C VAL A 2 7.40 -17.87 5.55
N GLY A 3 7.50 -18.37 6.76
CA GLY A 3 6.35 -18.77 7.55
C GLY A 3 5.47 -17.58 7.86
N ALA A 4 4.24 -17.58 7.37
CA ALA A 4 3.22 -16.66 7.83
C ALA A 4 2.92 -16.97 9.29
N THR A 5 3.44 -16.16 10.19
CA THR A 5 3.04 -16.21 11.60
C THR A 5 1.64 -15.63 11.68
N HIS A 6 0.63 -16.48 11.66
CA HIS A 6 -0.73 -16.11 12.01
C HIS A 6 -0.75 -15.73 13.50
N ILE A 7 -0.66 -14.46 13.78
CA ILE A 7 -1.04 -13.94 15.08
C ILE A 7 -2.57 -13.84 15.08
N LYS A 8 -3.24 -14.93 15.45
CA LYS A 8 -4.63 -14.89 15.86
C LYS A 8 -4.71 -14.17 17.20
N GLN A 9 -4.73 -12.86 17.18
CA GLN A 9 -5.26 -12.11 18.30
C GLN A 9 -6.74 -11.94 18.09
N GLY A 10 -7.52 -12.56 18.96
CA GLY A 10 -8.96 -12.29 19.09
C GLY A 10 -9.17 -10.84 19.52
N ARG A 11 -9.18 -9.96 18.58
CA ARG A 11 -9.76 -8.61 18.68
C ARG A 11 -10.91 -8.57 17.72
N ASN A 12 -12.05 -8.04 18.16
CA ASN A 12 -13.02 -7.46 17.26
C ASN A 12 -12.25 -6.45 16.40
N SER A 13 -11.68 -6.90 15.28
CA SER A 13 -11.01 -6.02 14.35
C SER A 13 -12.12 -5.18 13.75
N CYS A 14 -12.16 -3.93 14.12
CA CYS A 14 -12.99 -2.95 13.44
C CYS A 14 -12.46 -2.90 12.00
N LYS A 15 -13.10 -3.66 11.11
CA LYS A 15 -12.73 -3.69 9.70
C LYS A 15 -12.90 -2.30 9.14
N SER A 16 -11.83 -1.76 8.56
CA SER A 16 -11.87 -0.41 8.03
C SER A 16 -12.67 -0.35 6.73
N SER A 17 -13.52 0.67 6.60
CA SER A 17 -14.25 0.93 5.34
C SER A 17 -13.46 1.81 4.37
N PHE A 18 -12.34 2.40 4.79
CA PHE A 18 -11.56 3.34 4.01
C PHE A 18 -10.06 3.12 4.22
N LEU A 19 -9.31 3.01 3.14
CA LEU A 19 -7.86 2.82 3.15
C LEU A 19 -7.12 3.94 2.42
N ILE A 20 -5.91 4.19 2.88
CA ILE A 20 -4.94 5.07 2.23
C ILE A 20 -3.77 4.19 1.78
N VAL A 21 -3.42 4.23 0.51
CA VAL A 21 -2.42 3.36 -0.11
C VAL A 21 -1.25 4.19 -0.62
N ASP A 22 -0.04 3.73 -0.33
CA ASP A 22 1.18 4.31 -0.87
C ASP A 22 2.29 3.26 -0.97
N ALA A 23 3.35 3.59 -1.69
CA ALA A 23 4.51 2.74 -1.86
C ALA A 23 5.79 3.51 -1.55
N GLN A 24 6.73 2.84 -0.88
CA GLN A 24 8.05 3.38 -0.56
C GLN A 24 9.14 2.51 -1.17
N SER A 25 10.03 3.12 -1.96
CA SER A 25 11.23 2.47 -2.45
C SER A 25 12.34 2.55 -1.40
N VAL A 26 12.97 1.42 -1.13
CA VAL A 26 14.08 1.29 -0.19
C VAL A 26 15.29 0.75 -0.91
N LYS A 27 16.42 1.46 -0.81
CA LYS A 27 17.70 1.00 -1.36
C LYS A 27 18.13 -0.27 -0.63
N ASN A 28 18.61 -1.25 -1.38
CA ASN A 28 19.21 -2.42 -0.78
C ASN A 28 20.55 -2.10 -0.14
N THR A 29 20.77 -2.68 1.02
CA THR A 29 22.09 -3.02 1.50
C THR A 29 22.62 -4.23 0.70
N ASP A 30 23.93 -4.35 0.56
CA ASP A 30 24.60 -5.32 -0.35
C ASP A 30 24.24 -6.80 -0.11
N SER A 31 23.59 -7.13 0.99
CA SER A 31 23.24 -8.48 1.43
C SER A 31 21.82 -8.94 1.09
N ALA A 32 20.98 -8.12 0.45
CA ALA A 32 19.58 -8.48 0.22
C ALA A 32 19.40 -9.39 -0.98
N GLN A 33 18.69 -10.49 -0.79
CA GLN A 33 18.21 -11.36 -1.86
C GLN A 33 16.96 -10.78 -2.54
N GLY A 34 16.78 -11.00 -3.84
CA GLY A 34 15.61 -10.52 -4.58
C GLY A 34 15.73 -9.09 -5.13
N LYS A 35 16.93 -8.72 -5.56
CA LYS A 35 17.24 -7.40 -6.12
C LYS A 35 16.49 -7.15 -7.44
N GLY A 36 15.68 -6.10 -7.47
CA GLY A 36 15.17 -5.50 -8.69
C GLY A 36 15.93 -4.21 -9.02
N TYR A 37 15.94 -3.82 -10.28
CA TYR A 37 16.51 -2.56 -10.74
C TYR A 37 15.44 -1.67 -11.37
N ASN A 38 15.34 -0.44 -10.89
CA ASN A 38 14.46 0.56 -11.50
C ASN A 38 15.28 1.45 -12.44
N ALA A 39 15.14 1.23 -13.74
CA ALA A 39 15.89 1.97 -14.77
C ALA A 39 15.58 3.48 -14.75
N GLY A 40 14.37 3.88 -14.43
CA GLY A 40 13.97 5.29 -14.36
C GLY A 40 14.59 6.04 -13.19
N LYS A 41 14.82 5.37 -12.07
CA LYS A 41 15.44 5.95 -10.87
C LYS A 41 16.91 5.55 -10.68
N LYS A 42 17.43 4.64 -11.52
CA LYS A 42 18.80 4.08 -11.43
C LYS A 42 19.14 3.52 -10.04
N ILE A 43 18.17 2.85 -9.38
CA ILE A 43 18.29 2.33 -8.03
C ILE A 43 18.01 0.82 -8.02
N SER A 44 18.84 0.08 -7.31
CA SER A 44 18.57 -1.30 -6.92
C SER A 44 17.95 -1.34 -5.54
N GLY A 45 16.91 -2.14 -5.34
CA GLY A 45 16.25 -2.22 -4.04
C GLY A 45 14.96 -2.99 -4.04
N ILE A 46 14.23 -2.77 -2.97
CA ILE A 46 12.87 -3.28 -2.76
C ILE A 46 11.88 -2.14 -2.68
N LYS A 47 10.63 -2.47 -2.84
CA LYS A 47 9.51 -1.56 -2.66
C LYS A 47 8.54 -2.11 -1.63
N ARG A 48 8.17 -1.29 -0.67
CA ARG A 48 7.16 -1.59 0.34
C ARG A 48 5.84 -0.99 -0.11
N HIS A 49 4.79 -1.77 -0.11
CA HIS A 49 3.43 -1.33 -0.39
C HIS A 49 2.62 -1.43 0.89
N LEU A 50 1.93 -0.36 1.26
CA LEU A 50 1.22 -0.28 2.52
C LEU A 50 -0.17 0.32 2.31
N ALA A 51 -1.18 -0.31 2.90
CA ALA A 51 -2.52 0.23 3.01
C ALA A 51 -2.88 0.39 4.48
N VAL A 52 -3.20 1.60 4.89
CA VAL A 52 -3.55 1.96 6.26
C VAL A 52 -4.95 2.54 6.33
N ASP A 53 -5.57 2.46 7.50
CA ASP A 53 -6.81 3.18 7.75
C ASP A 53 -6.56 4.66 8.06
N THR A 54 -7.62 5.38 8.38
CA THR A 54 -7.56 6.80 8.71
C THR A 54 -6.82 7.11 10.02
N GLN A 55 -6.54 6.12 10.82
CA GLN A 55 -5.75 6.22 12.05
C GLN A 55 -4.28 5.83 11.86
N GLY A 56 -3.94 5.29 10.69
CA GLY A 56 -2.60 4.84 10.35
C GLY A 56 -2.31 3.39 10.70
N LEU A 57 -3.33 2.61 11.05
CA LEU A 57 -3.19 1.19 11.31
C LEU A 57 -3.08 0.42 9.98
N PRO A 58 -2.05 -0.41 9.81
CA PRO A 58 -1.88 -1.19 8.59
C PRO A 58 -2.90 -2.32 8.49
N HIS A 59 -3.53 -2.42 7.32
CA HIS A 59 -4.47 -3.49 6.97
C HIS A 59 -3.96 -4.38 5.84
N ALA A 60 -3.08 -3.87 5.00
CA ALA A 60 -2.42 -4.65 3.95
C ALA A 60 -0.97 -4.19 3.78
N PHE A 61 -0.08 -5.14 3.53
CA PHE A 61 1.33 -4.91 3.34
C PHE A 61 1.92 -5.93 2.35
N ALA A 62 2.77 -5.45 1.44
CA ALA A 62 3.55 -6.32 0.57
C ALA A 62 4.94 -5.73 0.31
N ILE A 63 5.90 -6.61 0.08
CA ILE A 63 7.24 -6.25 -0.37
C ILE A 63 7.45 -6.83 -1.76
N THR A 64 7.91 -6.00 -2.68
CA THR A 64 8.22 -6.40 -4.04
C THR A 64 9.62 -5.95 -4.43
N ALA A 65 10.13 -6.47 -5.55
CA ALA A 65 11.28 -5.88 -6.19
C ALA A 65 10.96 -4.46 -6.67
N ILE A 66 11.94 -3.58 -6.68
CA ILE A 66 11.74 -2.15 -6.97
C ILE A 66 11.23 -1.86 -8.40
N ASN A 67 11.40 -2.79 -9.32
CA ASN A 67 10.93 -2.69 -10.70
C ASN A 67 9.42 -2.98 -10.86
N ILE A 68 8.79 -3.56 -9.83
CA ILE A 68 7.34 -3.76 -9.81
C ILE A 68 6.64 -2.41 -9.65
N THR A 69 5.58 -2.17 -10.41
CA THR A 69 4.84 -0.91 -10.34
C THR A 69 4.09 -0.79 -9.02
N ASP A 70 3.83 0.44 -8.58
CA ASP A 70 3.07 0.70 -7.35
C ASP A 70 1.67 0.08 -7.41
N ARG A 71 1.03 0.10 -8.58
CA ARG A 71 -0.27 -0.52 -8.83
C ARG A 71 -0.24 -2.04 -8.64
N GLN A 72 0.73 -2.71 -9.25
CA GLN A 72 0.89 -4.15 -9.12
C GLN A 72 1.18 -4.58 -7.68
N GLY A 73 2.05 -3.83 -7.00
CA GLY A 73 2.38 -4.09 -5.60
C GLY A 73 1.20 -3.86 -4.66
N ALA A 74 0.39 -2.84 -4.89
CA ALA A 74 -0.83 -2.61 -4.13
C ALA A 74 -1.85 -3.74 -4.32
N LEU A 75 -2.06 -4.19 -5.55
CA LEU A 75 -2.95 -5.32 -5.84
C LEU A 75 -2.46 -6.62 -5.19
N LEU A 76 -1.14 -6.85 -5.17
CA LEU A 76 -0.55 -7.98 -4.46
C LEU A 76 -0.81 -7.89 -2.95
N ALA A 77 -0.64 -6.71 -2.34
CA ALA A 77 -0.95 -6.50 -0.93
C ALA A 77 -2.42 -6.78 -0.61
N PHE A 78 -3.34 -6.35 -1.47
CA PHE A 78 -4.77 -6.62 -1.31
C PHE A 78 -5.10 -8.10 -1.46
N GLU A 79 -4.51 -8.79 -2.41
CA GLU A 79 -4.71 -10.22 -2.61
C GLU A 79 -4.27 -11.03 -1.39
N GLN A 80 -3.11 -10.72 -0.84
CA GLN A 80 -2.56 -11.39 0.34
C GLN A 80 -3.35 -11.15 1.62
N ASN A 81 -4.12 -10.06 1.69
CA ASN A 81 -4.87 -9.63 2.88
C ASN A 81 -6.37 -9.51 2.59
N LYS A 82 -6.88 -10.20 1.60
CA LYS A 82 -8.25 -10.06 1.09
C LYS A 82 -9.33 -10.19 2.15
N GLU A 83 -9.18 -11.12 3.09
CA GLU A 83 -10.14 -11.37 4.17
C GLU A 83 -10.30 -10.17 5.12
N GLU A 84 -9.21 -9.45 5.36
CA GLU A 84 -9.22 -8.24 6.20
C GLU A 84 -9.85 -7.02 5.51
N LEU A 85 -9.98 -7.09 4.19
CA LEU A 85 -10.38 -5.96 3.35
C LEU A 85 -11.81 -6.06 2.80
N GLU A 86 -12.59 -7.03 3.24
CA GLU A 86 -13.95 -7.28 2.73
C GLU A 86 -14.91 -6.09 2.88
N GLU A 87 -14.73 -5.27 3.91
CA GLU A 87 -15.60 -4.13 4.20
C GLU A 87 -15.09 -2.80 3.61
N VAL A 88 -13.98 -2.84 2.88
CA VAL A 88 -13.38 -1.63 2.28
C VAL A 88 -14.26 -1.12 1.14
N LYS A 89 -14.68 0.14 1.25
CA LYS A 89 -15.51 0.84 0.25
C LYS A 89 -14.75 1.91 -0.52
N GLY A 90 -13.69 2.46 0.08
CA GLY A 90 -12.90 3.52 -0.54
C GLY A 90 -11.41 3.33 -0.34
N ILE A 91 -10.66 3.57 -1.41
CA ILE A 91 -9.19 3.53 -1.42
C ILE A 91 -8.67 4.85 -1.94
N LEU A 92 -8.03 5.62 -1.06
CA LEU A 92 -7.36 6.86 -1.40
C LEU A 92 -5.92 6.57 -1.81
N CYS A 93 -5.52 7.09 -2.96
CA CYS A 93 -4.15 6.95 -3.48
C CYS A 93 -3.74 8.19 -4.27
N ASP A 94 -2.46 8.30 -4.60
CA ASP A 94 -1.98 9.39 -5.44
C ASP A 94 -2.27 9.15 -6.94
N GLY A 95 -1.97 10.16 -7.76
CA GLY A 95 -2.20 10.09 -9.21
C GLY A 95 -1.45 8.97 -9.94
N GLY A 96 -0.41 8.39 -9.33
CA GLY A 96 0.32 7.25 -9.87
C GLY A 96 -0.51 5.97 -9.95
N TYR A 97 -1.55 5.87 -9.15
CA TYR A 97 -2.51 4.76 -9.15
C TYR A 97 -3.73 5.00 -10.05
N SER A 98 -3.80 6.14 -10.70
CA SER A 98 -4.92 6.45 -11.59
C SER A 98 -4.99 5.48 -12.77
N GLY A 99 -6.19 5.27 -13.27
CA GLY A 99 -6.45 4.48 -14.46
C GLY A 99 -7.36 3.28 -14.21
N LYS A 100 -8.08 2.92 -15.27
CA LYS A 100 -9.06 1.85 -15.26
C LYS A 100 -8.47 0.48 -14.85
N PRO A 101 -7.27 0.07 -15.31
CA PRO A 101 -6.73 -1.24 -14.95
C PRO A 101 -6.55 -1.45 -13.44
N PHE A 102 -6.14 -0.42 -12.71
CA PHE A 102 -6.01 -0.51 -11.25
C PHE A 102 -7.38 -0.56 -10.57
N ALA A 103 -8.31 0.29 -10.98
CA ALA A 103 -9.67 0.29 -10.44
C ALA A 103 -10.39 -1.05 -10.69
N ASP A 104 -10.26 -1.61 -11.89
CA ASP A 104 -10.81 -2.92 -12.23
C ASP A 104 -10.16 -4.04 -11.39
N GLY A 105 -8.85 -4.00 -11.19
CA GLY A 105 -8.14 -4.94 -10.32
C GLY A 105 -8.60 -4.90 -8.86
N VAL A 106 -8.83 -3.71 -8.33
CA VAL A 106 -9.38 -3.51 -6.98
C VAL A 106 -10.78 -4.11 -6.87
N LYS A 107 -11.65 -3.84 -7.83
CA LYS A 107 -13.01 -4.39 -7.85
C LYS A 107 -13.02 -5.91 -7.99
N ALA A 108 -12.11 -6.47 -8.77
CA ALA A 108 -11.96 -7.92 -8.90
C ALA A 108 -11.55 -8.59 -7.59
N LEU A 109 -10.70 -7.93 -6.77
CA LEU A 109 -10.20 -8.47 -5.51
C LEU A 109 -11.13 -8.19 -4.32
N LEU A 110 -11.65 -6.98 -4.22
CA LEU A 110 -12.39 -6.49 -3.04
C LEU A 110 -13.91 -6.38 -3.26
N GLY A 111 -14.37 -6.47 -4.50
CA GLY A 111 -15.78 -6.36 -4.87
C GLY A 111 -16.13 -5.02 -5.55
N GLU A 112 -17.29 -4.99 -6.21
CA GLU A 112 -17.79 -3.83 -6.96
C GLU A 112 -18.03 -2.58 -6.08
N HIS A 113 -18.15 -2.77 -4.77
CA HIS A 113 -18.36 -1.69 -3.80
C HIS A 113 -17.08 -0.92 -3.45
N ALA A 114 -15.91 -1.41 -3.83
CA ALA A 114 -14.63 -0.78 -3.55
C ALA A 114 -14.26 0.23 -4.65
N ASP A 115 -14.28 1.51 -4.32
CA ASP A 115 -13.94 2.60 -5.24
C ASP A 115 -12.53 3.13 -5.00
N VAL A 116 -11.83 3.42 -6.10
CA VAL A 116 -10.50 4.02 -6.07
C VAL A 116 -10.61 5.53 -6.26
N ILE A 117 -10.07 6.28 -5.30
CA ILE A 117 -10.01 7.74 -5.32
C ILE A 117 -8.56 8.15 -5.52
N ALA A 118 -8.19 8.38 -6.78
CA ALA A 118 -6.84 8.83 -7.13
C ALA A 118 -6.79 10.37 -7.15
N VAL A 119 -5.92 10.95 -6.34
CA VAL A 119 -5.79 12.40 -6.24
C VAL A 119 -4.61 12.88 -7.07
N LYS A 120 -4.88 13.75 -8.03
CA LYS A 120 -3.85 14.34 -8.88
C LYS A 120 -3.08 15.43 -8.13
N ARG A 121 -1.78 15.54 -8.44
CA ARG A 121 -0.87 16.53 -7.83
C ARG A 121 -1.36 17.98 -7.95
N ASN A 122 -2.05 18.30 -9.05
CA ASN A 122 -2.60 19.64 -9.30
C ASN A 122 -3.81 19.98 -8.41
N GLU A 123 -4.45 19.00 -7.83
CA GLU A 123 -5.60 19.19 -6.93
C GLU A 123 -5.16 19.36 -5.48
N MET A 124 -3.87 19.15 -5.19
CA MET A 124 -3.29 19.38 -3.85
C MET A 124 -3.26 20.86 -3.46
N HIS A 125 -3.37 21.78 -4.42
CA HIS A 125 -3.44 23.22 -4.16
C HIS A 125 -4.85 23.74 -3.85
N THR A 126 -5.88 22.98 -4.17
CA THR A 126 -7.22 23.22 -3.69
C THR A 126 -7.39 22.54 -2.34
N PHE A 127 -7.55 23.30 -1.30
CA PHE A 127 -7.63 22.94 0.11
C PHE A 127 -8.85 22.02 0.43
N LYS A 128 -9.11 21.00 -0.39
CA LYS A 128 -10.19 20.04 -0.20
C LYS A 128 -9.63 18.63 -0.07
N VAL A 129 -9.52 18.23 1.20
CA VAL A 129 -9.59 16.82 1.63
C VAL A 129 -8.49 15.90 1.12
N ILE A 130 -7.21 16.28 1.29
CA ILE A 130 -6.15 15.29 1.46
C ILE A 130 -5.45 15.52 2.81
N PRO A 131 -6.18 15.49 3.93
CA PRO A 131 -5.52 15.61 5.23
C PRO A 131 -4.87 14.29 5.65
N LYS A 132 -5.02 13.19 4.89
CA LYS A 132 -4.70 11.86 5.40
C LYS A 132 -3.56 11.12 4.68
N ARG A 133 -2.97 11.68 3.64
CA ARG A 133 -1.78 11.07 3.03
C ARG A 133 -0.60 11.03 4.00
N TRP A 134 -0.45 12.05 4.83
CA TRP A 134 0.56 12.08 5.88
C TRP A 134 0.45 10.89 6.87
N VAL A 135 -0.71 10.28 6.98
CA VAL A 135 -0.92 9.12 7.86
C VAL A 135 -0.13 7.91 7.34
N VAL A 136 -0.17 7.63 6.04
CA VAL A 136 0.60 6.52 5.47
C VAL A 136 2.10 6.83 5.48
N GLU A 137 2.48 8.08 5.23
CA GLU A 137 3.88 8.53 5.32
C GLU A 137 4.42 8.35 6.75
N ARG A 138 3.63 8.69 7.75
CA ARG A 138 3.96 8.44 9.17
C ARG A 138 4.12 6.95 9.47
N SER A 139 3.27 6.11 8.90
CA SER A 139 3.34 4.66 9.08
C SER A 139 4.61 4.07 8.46
N PHE A 140 5.03 4.54 7.29
CA PHE A 140 6.32 4.19 6.71
C PHE A 140 7.50 4.63 7.59
N ALA A 141 7.48 5.85 8.09
CA ALA A 141 8.51 6.36 8.99
C ALA A 141 8.60 5.54 10.30
N TRP A 142 7.46 5.08 10.80
CA TRP A 142 7.40 4.20 11.96
C TRP A 142 7.99 2.82 11.67
N ILE A 143 7.68 2.23 10.52
CA ILE A 143 8.26 0.95 10.06
C ILE A 143 9.78 1.08 9.88
N GLU A 144 10.25 2.20 9.34
CA GLU A 144 11.68 2.44 9.11
C GLU A 144 12.48 2.50 10.42
N LYS A 145 11.89 3.01 11.49
CA LYS A 145 12.51 3.00 12.84
C LYS A 145 12.63 1.60 13.43
N GLN A 146 11.83 0.67 12.99
CA GLN A 146 11.89 -0.74 13.40
C GLN A 146 12.93 -1.47 12.55
N ARG A 147 14.21 -1.28 12.86
CA ARG A 147 15.36 -1.80 12.07
C ARG A 147 15.41 -3.31 11.87
N ARG A 148 14.44 -4.08 12.35
CA ARG A 148 14.39 -5.54 12.25
C ARG A 148 13.28 -6.07 11.33
N LEU A 149 12.69 -5.22 10.56
CA LEU A 149 11.65 -5.61 9.60
C LEU A 149 12.19 -5.57 8.17
#